data_491268e44d93a66e2e4085107e7a3b70
#
_entry.id   491268e44d93a66e2e4085107e7a3b70
#
_cell.length_a   1.000
_cell.length_b   1.000
_cell.length_c   1.000
_cell.angle_alpha   90.00
_cell.angle_beta   90.00
_cell.angle_gamma   90.00
#
_symmetry.space_group_name_H-M   'P 1'
#
loop_
_entity.id
_entity.type
_entity.pdbx_description
1 polymer ?
#
loop_
_entity_poly.entity_id
_entity_poly.type
_entity_poly.pdbx_seq_one_letter_code
_entity_poly.pdbx_strand_id
1 'polypeptide(L)' 'MWRVNITCSADDWKLHGTDFKAIAQKYKGELIGSKKMPDGTRIMSYKIEDVSDAETFQEECGNLAGFITDFESL' A
#
# COMPACT_ATOMS: atom_id res chain seq x y z
N MET A 1 -11.51 0.81 12.03
CA MET A 1 -10.85 1.22 10.79
C MET A 1 -9.36 1.02 10.90
N TRP A 2 -8.73 0.74 9.77
CA TRP A 2 -7.32 0.38 9.75
C TRP A 2 -6.59 1.18 8.69
N ARG A 3 -5.34 1.52 8.96
CA ARG A 3 -4.48 2.19 8.00
C ARG A 3 -3.40 1.23 7.56
N VAL A 4 -3.32 0.98 6.25
CA VAL A 4 -2.24 0.18 5.66
C VAL A 4 -1.24 1.13 5.04
N ASN A 5 0.00 1.05 5.49
CA ASN A 5 1.09 1.89 4.99
C ASN A 5 1.94 1.07 4.04
N ILE A 6 2.21 1.63 2.87
CA ILE A 6 2.97 0.95 1.82
C ILE A 6 4.13 1.85 1.40
N THR A 7 5.33 1.30 1.44
CA THR A 7 6.56 2.01 1.07
C THR A 7 7.23 1.26 -0.07
N CYS A 8 7.60 1.97 -1.13
CA CYS A 8 8.32 1.39 -2.25
C CYS A 8 9.24 2.43 -2.90
N SER A 9 10.27 1.96 -3.61
CA SER A 9 11.15 2.83 -4.38
C SER A 9 10.45 3.28 -5.67
N ALA A 10 11.01 4.30 -6.34
CA ALA A 10 10.50 4.77 -7.63
C ALA A 10 10.55 3.66 -8.68
N ASP A 11 11.62 2.86 -8.69
CA ASP A 11 11.79 1.78 -9.65
C ASP A 11 10.77 0.68 -9.42
N ASP A 12 10.55 0.27 -8.18
CA ASP A 12 9.56 -0.75 -7.83
C ASP A 12 8.15 -0.26 -8.16
N TRP A 13 7.88 1.02 -7.97
CA TRP A 13 6.60 1.61 -8.36
C TRP A 13 6.36 1.50 -9.86
N LYS A 14 7.38 1.75 -10.68
CA LYS A 14 7.26 1.62 -12.13
C LYS A 14 6.99 0.18 -12.54
N LEU A 15 7.63 -0.78 -11.88
CA LEU A 15 7.49 -2.20 -12.22
C LEU A 15 6.16 -2.78 -11.73
N HIS A 16 5.71 -2.41 -10.55
CA HIS A 16 4.59 -3.07 -9.87
C HIS A 16 3.41 -2.14 -9.56
N GLY A 17 3.46 -0.88 -9.97
CA GLY A 17 2.40 0.07 -9.67
C GLY A 17 1.03 -0.34 -10.19
N THR A 18 0.97 -0.95 -11.37
CA THR A 18 -0.29 -1.42 -11.96
C THR A 18 -0.87 -2.56 -11.13
N ASP A 19 -0.03 -3.51 -10.73
CA ASP A 19 -0.45 -4.63 -9.88
C ASP A 19 -0.92 -4.12 -8.53
N PHE A 20 -0.21 -3.17 -7.95
CA PHE A 20 -0.59 -2.54 -6.68
C PHE A 20 -1.96 -1.86 -6.78
N LYS A 21 -2.21 -1.11 -7.85
CA LYS A 21 -3.48 -0.42 -8.05
C LYS A 21 -4.64 -1.42 -8.16
N ALA A 22 -4.42 -2.54 -8.84
CA ALA A 22 -5.43 -3.60 -8.94
C ALA A 22 -5.75 -4.19 -7.56
N ILE A 23 -4.74 -4.39 -6.72
CA ILE A 23 -4.94 -4.88 -5.35
C ILE A 23 -5.73 -3.86 -4.54
N ALA A 24 -5.37 -2.58 -4.62
CA ALA A 24 -6.07 -1.53 -3.88
C ALA A 24 -7.55 -1.45 -4.26
N GLN A 25 -7.88 -1.58 -5.55
CA GLN A 25 -9.27 -1.59 -6.01
C GLN A 25 -10.03 -2.80 -5.50
N LYS A 26 -9.38 -3.95 -5.47
CA LYS A 26 -9.99 -5.21 -5.02
C LYS A 26 -10.48 -5.12 -3.57
N TYR A 27 -9.74 -4.43 -2.71
CA TYR A 27 -10.09 -4.29 -1.29
C TYR A 27 -10.79 -2.98 -0.97
N LYS A 28 -11.12 -2.17 -1.99
CA LYS A 28 -11.81 -0.89 -1.82
C LYS A 28 -11.09 0.05 -0.85
N GLY A 29 -9.75 0.01 -0.87
CA GLY A 29 -8.95 0.89 -0.03
C GLY A 29 -9.09 2.35 -0.45
N GLU A 30 -9.21 3.24 0.53
CA GLU A 30 -9.27 4.68 0.30
C GLU A 30 -7.90 5.29 0.59
N LEU A 31 -7.32 5.97 -0.41
CA LEU A 31 -6.05 6.65 -0.23
C LEU A 31 -6.24 7.86 0.67
N ILE A 32 -5.64 7.84 1.86
CA ILE A 32 -5.76 8.91 2.84
C ILE A 32 -4.47 9.70 3.00
N GLY A 33 -3.38 9.25 2.43
CA GLY A 33 -2.11 9.97 2.48
C GLY A 33 -1.15 9.44 1.43
N SER A 34 -0.37 10.33 0.87
CA SER A 34 0.66 9.98 -0.10
C SER A 34 1.82 10.95 0.07
N LYS A 35 3.03 10.40 0.11
CA LYS A 35 4.24 11.20 0.27
C LYS A 35 5.33 10.66 -0.65
N LYS A 36 6.00 11.57 -1.35
CA LYS A 36 7.15 11.23 -2.18
C LYS A 36 8.39 11.81 -1.53
N MET A 37 9.35 10.95 -1.22
CA MET A 37 10.60 11.37 -0.59
C MET A 37 11.58 11.92 -1.63
N PRO A 38 12.58 12.72 -1.21
CA PRO A 38 13.57 13.28 -2.15
C PRO A 38 14.34 12.23 -2.94
N ASP A 39 14.51 11.02 -2.41
CA ASP A 39 15.19 9.92 -3.08
C ASP A 39 14.29 9.14 -4.05
N GLY A 40 13.03 9.55 -4.20
CA GLY A 40 12.07 8.89 -5.07
C GLY A 40 11.21 7.83 -4.39
N THR A 41 11.49 7.52 -3.13
CA THR A 41 10.68 6.58 -2.35
C THR A 41 9.26 7.11 -2.19
N ARG A 42 8.26 6.25 -2.37
CA ARG A 42 6.86 6.59 -2.17
C ARG A 42 6.33 5.91 -0.91
N ILE A 43 5.58 6.67 -0.13
CA ILE A 43 4.88 6.17 1.05
C ILE A 43 3.40 6.49 0.84
N MET A 44 2.56 5.45 0.87
CA MET A 44 1.12 5.60 0.66
C MET A 44 0.38 4.99 1.84
N SER A 45 -0.69 5.66 2.26
CA SER A 45 -1.54 5.17 3.35
C SER A 45 -2.96 4.99 2.84
N TYR A 46 -3.52 3.80 3.06
CA TYR A 46 -4.87 3.45 2.65
C TYR A 46 -5.71 3.12 3.88
N LYS A 47 -6.95 3.58 3.86
CA LYS A 47 -7.91 3.27 4.92
C LYS A 47 -8.78 2.09 4.49
N ILE A 48 -8.88 1.09 5.35
CA ILE A 48 -9.69 -0.10 5.13
C ILE A 48 -10.50 -0.35 6.39
N GLU A 49 -11.79 -0.60 6.25
CA GLU A 49 -12.69 -0.75 7.40
C GLU A 49 -12.53 -2.09 8.10
N ASP A 50 -12.41 -3.16 7.34
CA ASP A 50 -12.37 -4.54 7.85
C ASP A 50 -10.93 -4.97 8.10
N VAL A 51 -10.67 -5.50 9.30
CA VAL A 51 -9.32 -5.96 9.67
C VAL A 51 -8.84 -7.10 8.78
N SER A 52 -9.72 -8.03 8.41
CA SER A 52 -9.35 -9.14 7.53
C SER A 52 -8.91 -8.63 6.16
N ASP A 53 -9.61 -7.65 5.62
CA ASP A 53 -9.26 -7.02 4.36
C ASP A 53 -7.94 -6.26 4.48
N ALA A 54 -7.71 -5.57 5.60
CA ALA A 54 -6.46 -4.86 5.84
C ALA A 54 -5.27 -5.82 5.88
N GLU A 55 -5.41 -6.94 6.59
CA GLU A 55 -4.37 -7.97 6.66
C GLU A 55 -4.05 -8.54 5.29
N THR A 56 -5.09 -8.90 4.53
CA THR A 56 -4.91 -9.49 3.21
C THR A 56 -4.33 -8.50 2.22
N PHE A 57 -4.79 -7.24 2.28
CA PHE A 57 -4.23 -6.17 1.47
C PHE A 57 -2.74 -6.01 1.74
N GLN A 58 -2.37 -5.89 3.03
CA GLN A 58 -0.96 -5.77 3.42
C GLN A 58 -0.15 -6.95 2.89
N GLU A 59 -0.64 -8.16 3.06
CA GLU A 59 0.05 -9.37 2.63
C GLU A 59 0.25 -9.41 1.12
N GLU A 60 -0.77 -9.12 0.34
CA GLU A 60 -0.67 -9.11 -1.11
C GLU A 60 0.29 -8.02 -1.61
N CYS A 61 0.24 -6.84 -1.01
CA CYS A 61 1.18 -5.77 -1.37
C CYS A 61 2.62 -6.14 -1.00
N GLY A 62 2.80 -6.80 0.14
CA GLY A 62 4.12 -7.25 0.57
C GLY A 62 4.72 -8.32 -0.32
N ASN A 63 3.92 -9.01 -1.13
CA ASN A 63 4.42 -9.97 -2.12
C ASN A 63 4.99 -9.31 -3.37
N LEU A 64 4.74 -8.02 -3.58
CA LEU A 64 5.36 -7.28 -4.66
C LEU A 64 6.80 -6.97 -4.27
N ALA A 65 7.73 -7.27 -5.18
CA ALA A 65 9.17 -7.11 -4.89
C ALA A 65 9.49 -5.66 -4.51
N GLY A 66 10.18 -5.48 -3.38
CA GLY A 66 10.61 -4.17 -2.91
C GLY A 66 9.54 -3.37 -2.16
N PHE A 67 8.32 -3.87 -2.06
CA PHE A 67 7.26 -3.19 -1.31
C PHE A 67 7.35 -3.58 0.17
N ILE A 68 7.37 -2.57 1.02
CA ILE A 68 7.37 -2.75 2.48
C ILE A 68 6.01 -2.29 2.99
N THR A 69 5.35 -3.15 3.75
CA THR A 69 3.98 -2.88 4.20
C THR A 69 3.85 -3.09 5.70
N ASP A 70 2.98 -2.29 6.32
CA ASP A 70 2.51 -2.51 7.68
C ASP A 70 1.08 -2.01 7.79
N PHE A 71 0.39 -2.34 8.87
CA PHE A 71 -0.90 -1.74 9.13
C PHE A 71 -1.07 -1.46 10.62
N GLU A 72 -1.92 -0.49 10.92
CA GLU A 72 -2.18 -0.06 12.28
C GLU A 72 -3.63 0.37 12.43
N SER A 73 -4.10 0.41 13.67
CA SER A 73 -5.42 0.93 14.01
C SER A 73 -5.45 2.43 13.78
N LEU A 74 -6.54 2.90 13.20
CA LEU A 74 -6.79 4.34 13.06
C LEU A 74 -7.40 4.91 14.33
#